data_80c2749cb124daca6b16a0896581b4d6
#
_entry.id   80c2749cb124daca6b16a0896581b4d6
#
_cell.length_a   1.000
_cell.length_b   1.000
_cell.length_c   1.000
_cell.angle_alpha   90.00
_cell.angle_beta   90.00
_cell.angle_gamma   90.00
#
_symmetry.space_group_name_H-M   'P 1'
#
loop_
_entity.id
_entity.type
_entity.pdbx_description
1 polymer ?
#
loop_
_entity_poly.entity_id
_entity_poly.type
_entity_poly.pdbx_seq_one_letter_code
_entity_poly.pdbx_strand_id
1 'polypeptide(L)'
;ISVGELDKAQAHLAPALIQIPLQLRFEALSYWLQTLQFVNSDERGTWQVEQFDALIAQNKRDFDTRLAKSRVLIAGGLMEEAMEELLEIIMRDKAWNNDVARKTYVAILELMTPPKPKADAAEVGKSKGGIELMGKSAMQEDPQMELLSRYRRKLSMALN
;
A
#
# COMPACT_ATOMS: atom_id res chain seq x y z
N ILE A 1 -19.05 -2.42 2.33
CA ILE A 1 -19.14 -2.15 0.88
C ILE A 1 -19.69 -3.41 0.22
N SER A 2 -20.80 -3.29 -0.55
CA SER A 2 -21.37 -4.42 -1.25
C SER A 2 -20.54 -4.81 -2.49
N VAL A 3 -20.60 -6.07 -2.90
CA VAL A 3 -19.86 -6.57 -4.08
C VAL A 3 -20.17 -5.73 -5.33
N GLY A 4 -21.44 -5.33 -5.52
CA GLY A 4 -21.84 -4.50 -6.65
C GLY A 4 -21.27 -3.08 -6.64
N GLU A 5 -20.90 -2.54 -5.49
CA GLU A 5 -20.21 -1.23 -5.40
C GLU A 5 -18.73 -1.36 -5.74
N LEU A 6 -18.09 -2.49 -5.41
CA LEU A 6 -16.71 -2.78 -5.81
C LEU A 6 -16.57 -2.92 -7.32
N ASP A 7 -17.51 -3.62 -7.96
CA ASP A 7 -17.51 -3.78 -9.42
C ASP A 7 -17.70 -2.45 -10.14
N LYS A 8 -18.59 -1.58 -9.62
CA LYS A 8 -18.76 -0.22 -10.14
C LYS A 8 -17.50 0.63 -9.96
N ALA A 9 -16.87 0.56 -8.79
CA ALA A 9 -15.63 1.28 -8.52
C ALA A 9 -14.51 0.84 -9.46
N GLN A 10 -14.40 -0.45 -9.73
CA GLN A 10 -13.42 -0.99 -10.68
C GLN A 10 -13.73 -0.55 -12.13
N ALA A 11 -14.99 -0.54 -12.54
CA ALA A 11 -15.40 -0.07 -13.85
C ALA A 11 -15.08 1.42 -14.06
N HIS A 12 -15.19 2.25 -13.02
CA HIS A 12 -14.82 3.66 -13.09
C HIS A 12 -13.31 3.88 -13.12
N LEU A 13 -12.52 3.00 -12.51
CA LEU A 13 -11.06 3.10 -12.56
C LEU A 13 -10.46 2.60 -13.88
N ALA A 14 -11.10 1.65 -14.54
CA ALA A 14 -10.58 1.02 -15.75
C ALA A 14 -10.20 2.03 -16.87
N PRO A 15 -11.00 3.05 -17.18
CA PRO A 15 -10.61 4.06 -18.16
C PRO A 15 -9.40 4.89 -17.73
N ALA A 16 -9.27 5.22 -16.45
CA ALA A 16 -8.14 5.96 -15.92
C ALA A 16 -6.85 5.13 -15.94
N LEU A 17 -6.94 3.82 -15.76
CA LEU A 17 -5.82 2.89 -15.85
C LEU A 17 -5.29 2.73 -17.29
N ILE A 18 -6.12 2.97 -18.29
CA ILE A 18 -5.75 2.89 -19.71
C ILE A 18 -5.03 4.16 -20.18
N GLN A 19 -5.25 5.29 -19.52
CA GLN A 19 -4.59 6.55 -19.85
C GLN A 19 -3.13 6.54 -19.36
N ILE A 20 -2.20 6.49 -20.27
CA ILE A 20 -0.76 6.49 -19.98
C ILE A 20 -0.21 7.93 -20.04
N PRO A 21 0.62 8.33 -19.05
CA PRO A 21 1.21 7.52 -17.99
C PRO A 21 0.23 7.25 -16.85
N LEU A 22 0.11 5.99 -16.46
CA LEU A 22 -0.66 5.56 -15.28
C LEU A 22 -0.14 6.26 -14.03
N GLN A 23 -1.00 7.00 -13.35
CA GLN A 23 -0.62 7.59 -12.08
C GLN A 23 -0.54 6.49 -11.03
N LEU A 24 0.56 6.44 -10.29
CA LEU A 24 0.80 5.47 -9.22
C LEU A 24 -0.38 5.36 -8.24
N ARG A 25 -1.09 6.46 -8.03
CA ARG A 25 -2.28 6.50 -7.18
C ARG A 25 -3.44 5.64 -7.71
N PHE A 26 -3.65 5.62 -9.01
CA PHE A 26 -4.68 4.79 -9.63
C PHE A 26 -4.32 3.31 -9.57
N GLU A 27 -3.05 2.98 -9.76
CA GLU A 27 -2.56 1.61 -9.56
C GLU A 27 -2.78 1.16 -8.11
N ALA A 28 -2.43 1.99 -7.14
CA ALA A 28 -2.63 1.71 -5.73
C ALA A 28 -4.09 1.45 -5.38
N LEU A 29 -5.01 2.25 -5.90
CA LEU A 29 -6.45 2.05 -5.73
C LEU A 29 -6.94 0.76 -6.40
N SER A 30 -6.38 0.40 -7.56
CA SER A 30 -6.70 -0.86 -8.23
C SER A 30 -6.29 -2.08 -7.38
N TYR A 31 -5.09 -2.06 -6.81
CA TYR A 31 -4.65 -3.13 -5.89
C TYR A 31 -5.50 -3.21 -4.63
N TRP A 32 -5.92 -2.05 -4.10
CA TRP A 32 -6.81 -2.03 -2.95
C TRP A 32 -8.19 -2.62 -3.27
N LEU A 33 -8.76 -2.28 -4.42
CA LEU A 33 -10.03 -2.88 -4.88
C LEU A 33 -9.91 -4.40 -5.08
N GLN A 34 -8.81 -4.87 -5.69
CA GLN A 34 -8.54 -6.30 -5.82
C GLN A 34 -8.45 -7.00 -4.44
N THR A 35 -7.86 -6.32 -3.47
CA THR A 35 -7.82 -6.81 -2.08
C THR A 35 -9.21 -6.95 -1.49
N LEU A 36 -10.06 -5.95 -1.64
CA LEU A 36 -11.44 -6.00 -1.15
C LEU A 36 -12.27 -7.06 -1.88
N GLN A 37 -12.08 -7.23 -3.19
CA GLN A 37 -12.72 -8.28 -3.96
C GLN A 37 -12.31 -9.67 -3.46
N PHE A 38 -11.01 -9.89 -3.23
CA PHE A 38 -10.50 -11.14 -2.68
C PHE A 38 -11.16 -11.44 -1.32
N VAL A 39 -11.18 -10.50 -0.39
CA VAL A 39 -11.76 -10.71 0.94
C VAL A 39 -13.26 -11.00 0.88
N ASN A 40 -13.97 -10.49 -0.12
CA ASN A 40 -15.41 -10.73 -0.28
C ASN A 40 -15.76 -12.01 -1.07
N SER A 41 -14.85 -12.52 -1.88
CA SER A 41 -15.12 -13.63 -2.80
C SER A 41 -14.38 -14.93 -2.48
N ASP A 42 -13.24 -14.85 -1.79
CA ASP A 42 -12.42 -16.01 -1.41
C ASP A 42 -12.76 -16.43 0.03
N GLU A 43 -12.90 -17.73 0.27
CA GLU A 43 -13.20 -18.25 1.62
C GLU A 43 -12.16 -17.81 2.66
N ARG A 44 -10.90 -17.64 2.25
CA ARG A 44 -9.80 -17.17 3.10
C ARG A 44 -9.97 -15.71 3.56
N GLY A 45 -10.86 -14.94 2.91
CA GLY A 45 -11.21 -13.59 3.34
C GLY A 45 -11.83 -13.52 4.74
N THR A 46 -12.38 -14.63 5.23
CA THR A 46 -12.97 -14.77 6.56
C THR A 46 -12.04 -15.42 7.58
N TRP A 47 -10.87 -15.87 7.16
CA TRP A 47 -9.92 -16.56 8.04
C TRP A 47 -9.31 -15.62 9.08
N GLN A 48 -9.05 -16.17 10.26
CA GLN A 48 -8.26 -15.51 11.28
C GLN A 48 -6.76 -15.61 10.95
N VAL A 49 -5.98 -14.66 11.44
CA VAL A 49 -4.53 -14.58 11.18
C VAL A 49 -3.81 -15.87 11.55
N GLU A 50 -4.23 -16.52 12.64
CA GLU A 50 -3.66 -17.77 13.16
C GLU A 50 -3.80 -18.95 12.18
N GLN A 51 -4.84 -18.95 11.35
CA GLN A 51 -5.04 -19.99 10.32
C GLN A 51 -4.00 -19.87 9.20
N PHE A 52 -3.70 -18.65 8.78
CA PHE A 52 -2.61 -18.37 7.83
C PHE A 52 -1.25 -18.73 8.44
N ASP A 53 -1.01 -18.34 9.69
CA ASP A 53 0.25 -18.59 10.39
C ASP A 53 0.54 -20.07 10.54
N ALA A 54 -0.48 -20.89 10.81
CA ALA A 54 -0.34 -22.34 10.89
C ALA A 54 0.13 -22.96 9.55
N LEU A 55 -0.39 -22.50 8.42
CA LEU A 55 0.04 -22.95 7.10
C LEU A 55 1.44 -22.44 6.74
N ILE A 56 1.73 -21.18 7.01
CA ILE A 56 3.03 -20.58 6.78
C ILE A 56 4.12 -21.26 7.63
N ALA A 57 3.80 -21.67 8.85
CA ALA A 57 4.74 -22.41 9.70
C ALA A 57 5.13 -23.76 9.09
N GLN A 58 4.22 -24.44 8.40
CA GLN A 58 4.48 -25.69 7.69
C GLN A 58 5.32 -25.46 6.43
N ASN A 59 5.08 -24.37 5.71
CA ASN A 59 5.83 -24.01 4.51
C ASN A 59 6.06 -22.50 4.44
N LYS A 60 7.25 -22.05 4.82
CA LYS A 60 7.64 -20.64 4.80
C LYS A 60 7.67 -20.02 3.40
N ARG A 61 7.68 -20.84 2.35
CA ARG A 61 7.63 -20.43 0.95
C ARG A 61 6.23 -20.53 0.33
N ASP A 62 5.22 -20.75 1.14
CA ASP A 62 3.83 -20.65 0.70
C ASP A 62 3.45 -19.17 0.49
N PHE A 63 3.91 -18.63 -0.63
CA PHE A 63 3.73 -17.21 -0.97
C PHE A 63 2.27 -16.87 -1.27
N ASP A 64 1.49 -17.82 -1.77
CA ASP A 64 0.06 -17.61 -2.00
C ASP A 64 -0.70 -17.39 -0.69
N THR A 65 -0.41 -18.21 0.33
CA THR A 65 -0.97 -18.04 1.68
C THR A 65 -0.50 -16.72 2.32
N ARG A 66 0.78 -16.34 2.15
CA ARG A 66 1.29 -15.04 2.64
C ARG A 66 0.62 -13.86 1.94
N LEU A 67 0.42 -13.92 0.64
CA LEU A 67 -0.29 -12.89 -0.10
C LEU A 67 -1.76 -12.80 0.34
N ALA A 68 -2.43 -13.93 0.52
CA ALA A 68 -3.80 -13.99 1.03
C ALA A 68 -3.90 -13.35 2.43
N LYS A 69 -2.98 -13.70 3.35
CA LYS A 69 -2.87 -13.08 4.68
C LYS A 69 -2.68 -11.56 4.57
N SER A 70 -1.76 -11.11 3.73
CA SER A 70 -1.51 -9.67 3.55
C SER A 70 -2.77 -8.93 3.09
N ARG A 71 -3.56 -9.52 2.21
CA ARG A 71 -4.84 -8.94 1.75
C ARG A 71 -5.86 -8.83 2.86
N VAL A 72 -6.00 -9.83 3.70
CA VAL A 72 -6.90 -9.78 4.87
C VAL A 72 -6.43 -8.69 5.85
N LEU A 73 -5.13 -8.59 6.10
CA LEU A 73 -4.55 -7.54 6.94
C LEU A 73 -4.81 -6.13 6.38
N ILE A 74 -4.62 -5.93 5.07
CA ILE A 74 -4.91 -4.65 4.40
C ILE A 74 -6.39 -4.28 4.57
N ALA A 75 -7.30 -5.23 4.34
CA ALA A 75 -8.74 -5.00 4.50
C ALA A 75 -9.12 -4.65 5.94
N GLY A 76 -8.39 -5.18 6.92
CA GLY A 76 -8.52 -4.87 8.35
C GLY A 76 -7.83 -3.58 8.79
N GLY A 77 -7.14 -2.88 7.88
CA GLY A 77 -6.39 -1.65 8.20
C GLY A 77 -5.01 -1.89 8.83
N LEU A 78 -4.55 -3.14 8.91
CA LEU A 78 -3.26 -3.53 9.49
C LEU A 78 -2.16 -3.46 8.43
N MET A 79 -1.83 -2.23 8.00
CA MET A 79 -0.94 -1.97 6.86
C MET A 79 0.51 -2.37 7.14
N GLU A 80 0.99 -2.19 8.36
CA GLU A 80 2.36 -2.54 8.73
C GLU A 80 2.57 -4.05 8.68
N GLU A 81 1.67 -4.80 9.29
CA GLU A 81 1.71 -6.26 9.31
C GLU A 81 1.60 -6.84 7.89
N ALA A 82 0.75 -6.24 7.07
CA ALA A 82 0.63 -6.62 5.66
C ALA A 82 1.95 -6.40 4.90
N MET A 83 2.63 -5.28 5.12
CA MET A 83 3.92 -4.98 4.51
C MET A 83 5.02 -5.95 4.97
N GLU A 84 5.01 -6.39 6.23
CA GLU A 84 5.98 -7.38 6.71
C GLU A 84 5.79 -8.73 6.00
N GLU A 85 4.55 -9.20 5.80
CA GLU A 85 4.28 -10.43 5.04
C GLU A 85 4.71 -10.32 3.57
N LEU A 86 4.49 -9.17 2.95
CA LEU A 86 4.93 -8.92 1.57
C LEU A 86 6.46 -8.87 1.45
N LEU A 87 7.17 -8.30 2.45
CA LEU A 87 8.62 -8.31 2.50
C LEU A 87 9.19 -9.74 2.57
N GLU A 88 8.55 -10.63 3.32
CA GLU A 88 8.95 -12.04 3.40
C GLU A 88 8.89 -12.73 2.02
N ILE A 89 7.91 -12.38 1.17
CA ILE A 89 7.84 -12.86 -0.20
C ILE A 89 8.99 -12.25 -1.03
N ILE A 90 9.15 -10.93 -0.99
CA ILE A 90 10.13 -10.20 -1.80
C ILE A 90 11.56 -10.66 -1.50
N MET A 91 11.89 -10.86 -0.23
CA MET A 91 13.22 -11.32 0.17
C MET A 91 13.55 -12.73 -0.33
N ARG A 92 12.55 -13.58 -0.52
CA ARG A 92 12.72 -14.96 -0.97
C ARG A 92 12.59 -15.14 -2.47
N ASP A 93 11.69 -14.38 -3.10
CA ASP A 93 11.46 -14.40 -4.54
C ASP A 93 10.84 -13.07 -5.00
N LYS A 94 11.69 -12.17 -5.47
CA LYS A 94 11.29 -10.82 -5.93
C LYS A 94 10.32 -10.86 -7.10
N ALA A 95 10.46 -11.85 -7.98
CA ALA A 95 9.72 -11.95 -9.24
C ALA A 95 8.46 -12.82 -9.14
N TRP A 96 8.22 -13.43 -7.97
CA TRP A 96 7.07 -14.31 -7.81
C TRP A 96 5.77 -13.63 -8.24
N ASN A 97 5.02 -14.34 -9.07
CA ASN A 97 3.70 -13.92 -9.58
C ASN A 97 3.72 -12.49 -10.15
N ASN A 98 4.62 -12.23 -11.09
CA ASN A 98 4.77 -10.92 -11.76
C ASN A 98 4.99 -9.74 -10.78
N ASP A 99 5.84 -9.92 -9.79
CA ASP A 99 6.18 -8.90 -8.78
C ASP A 99 4.98 -8.44 -7.94
N VAL A 100 3.93 -9.26 -7.79
CA VAL A 100 2.69 -8.85 -7.11
C VAL A 100 2.94 -8.38 -5.68
N ALA A 101 3.88 -9.01 -4.96
CA ALA A 101 4.21 -8.61 -3.60
C ALA A 101 4.80 -7.20 -3.56
N ARG A 102 5.73 -6.88 -4.45
CA ARG A 102 6.32 -5.54 -4.58
C ARG A 102 5.27 -4.51 -4.99
N LYS A 103 4.47 -4.82 -5.99
CA LYS A 103 3.40 -3.91 -6.48
C LYS A 103 2.37 -3.62 -5.39
N THR A 104 1.96 -4.63 -4.65
CA THR A 104 1.04 -4.46 -3.51
C THR A 104 1.68 -3.64 -2.40
N TYR A 105 2.95 -3.88 -2.09
CA TYR A 105 3.70 -3.10 -1.09
C TYR A 105 3.79 -1.61 -1.46
N VAL A 106 4.15 -1.31 -2.70
CA VAL A 106 4.21 0.07 -3.21
C VAL A 106 2.83 0.72 -3.17
N ALA A 107 1.78 -0.02 -3.50
CA ALA A 107 0.39 0.46 -3.41
C ALA A 107 0.01 0.85 -1.97
N ILE A 108 0.39 0.05 -0.97
CA ILE A 108 0.17 0.40 0.44
C ILE A 108 0.89 1.70 0.80
N LEU A 109 2.18 1.83 0.45
CA LEU A 109 2.94 3.05 0.71
C LEU A 109 2.30 4.28 0.08
N GLU A 110 1.79 4.16 -1.14
CA GLU A 110 1.11 5.25 -1.84
C GLU A 110 -0.21 5.63 -1.16
N LEU A 111 -1.01 4.64 -0.75
CA LEU A 111 -2.28 4.89 -0.05
C LEU A 111 -2.07 5.53 1.32
N MET A 112 -0.98 5.17 2.01
CA MET A 112 -0.61 5.76 3.30
C MET A 112 0.03 7.14 3.17
N THR A 113 0.54 7.51 1.99
CA THR A 113 1.16 8.81 1.75
C THR A 113 0.07 9.88 1.67
N PRO A 114 0.13 10.94 2.51
CA PRO A 114 -0.86 12.01 2.45
C PRO A 114 -0.78 12.72 1.09
N PRO A 115 -1.91 13.19 0.54
CA PRO A 115 -1.90 13.95 -0.71
C PRO A 115 -1.06 15.21 -0.51
N LYS A 116 -0.17 15.49 -1.49
CA LYS A 116 0.54 16.77 -1.49
C LYS A 116 -0.47 17.90 -1.52
N PRO A 117 -0.37 18.93 -0.63
CA PRO A 117 -1.19 20.11 -0.76
C PRO A 117 -0.96 20.66 -2.17
N LYS A 118 -2.05 20.94 -2.90
CA LYS A 118 -1.94 21.72 -4.13
C LYS A 118 -1.25 23.01 -3.72
N ALA A 119 -0.03 23.23 -4.18
CA ALA A 119 0.59 24.53 -4.11
C ALA A 119 -0.29 25.43 -4.98
N ASP A 120 -1.17 26.18 -4.35
CA ASP A 120 -1.80 27.31 -5.02
C ASP A 120 -0.65 28.23 -5.41
N ALA A 121 -0.34 28.24 -6.69
CA ALA A 121 0.73 29.02 -7.29
C ALA A 121 0.51 30.55 -7.16
N ALA A 122 -0.49 30.98 -6.38
CA ALA A 122 -0.91 32.36 -6.24
C ALA A 122 -0.26 33.11 -5.06
N GLU A 123 0.52 32.46 -4.19
CA GLU A 123 1.09 33.15 -3.01
C GLU A 123 2.62 33.02 -2.86
N VAL A 124 3.33 32.82 -3.94
CA VAL A 124 4.80 32.96 -3.95
C VAL A 124 5.18 34.43 -4.12
N GLY A 125 4.66 35.28 -3.29
CA GLY A 125 4.99 36.68 -3.54
C GLY A 125 4.74 37.66 -2.41
N LYS A 126 4.97 37.35 -1.16
CA LYS A 126 5.15 38.35 -0.09
C LYS A 126 5.10 37.73 1.30
N SER A 127 6.17 37.19 1.80
CA SER A 127 6.48 37.45 3.21
C SER A 127 7.94 37.08 3.51
N LYS A 128 8.75 38.10 3.67
CA LYS A 128 10.10 38.00 4.25
C LYS A 128 10.08 37.67 5.76
N GLY A 129 8.91 37.38 6.33
CA GLY A 129 8.76 37.08 7.75
C GLY A 129 8.35 35.63 8.05
N GLY A 130 8.07 34.80 7.05
CA GLY A 130 7.57 33.43 7.25
C GLY A 130 8.63 32.33 7.33
N ILE A 131 9.88 32.66 7.07
CA ILE A 131 10.97 31.66 6.96
C ILE A 131 11.39 31.12 8.33
N GLU A 132 11.30 31.91 9.39
CA GLU A 132 11.68 31.47 10.74
C GLU A 132 10.62 30.60 11.43
N LEU A 133 9.34 30.73 11.08
CA LEU A 133 8.26 29.93 11.65
C LEU A 133 8.12 28.56 10.96
N MET A 134 8.50 28.41 9.69
CA MET A 134 8.54 27.13 9.01
C MET A 134 9.70 26.23 9.44
N GLY A 135 10.80 26.77 9.94
CA GLY A 135 11.95 26.02 10.43
C GLY A 135 11.67 25.24 11.72
N LYS A 136 10.74 25.70 12.55
CA LYS A 136 10.38 25.04 13.82
C LYS A 136 9.26 24.01 13.68
N SER A 137 8.35 24.16 12.74
CA SER A 137 7.30 23.15 12.47
C SER A 137 7.76 22.01 11.57
N ALA A 138 8.83 22.22 10.79
CA ALA A 138 9.46 21.17 10.00
C ALA A 138 10.28 20.17 10.84
N MET A 139 10.56 20.47 12.11
CA MET A 139 11.28 19.59 13.04
C MET A 139 10.38 18.64 13.84
N GLN A 140 9.06 18.76 13.78
CA GLN A 140 8.16 17.70 14.20
C GLN A 140 8.03 16.73 13.03
N GLU A 141 8.91 15.73 13.01
CA GLU A 141 8.76 14.60 12.09
C GLU A 141 7.38 13.97 12.35
N ASP A 142 6.51 14.06 11.34
CA ASP A 142 5.22 13.41 11.39
C ASP A 142 5.47 11.90 11.54
N PRO A 143 4.99 11.25 12.62
CA PRO A 143 5.21 9.82 12.86
C PRO A 143 4.83 8.95 11.66
N GLN A 144 3.84 9.38 10.88
CA GLN A 144 3.43 8.69 9.65
C GLN A 144 4.50 8.80 8.56
N MET A 145 5.14 9.95 8.42
CA MET A 145 6.21 10.15 7.43
C MET A 145 7.46 9.37 7.81
N GLU A 146 7.78 9.28 9.09
CA GLU A 146 8.87 8.43 9.58
C GLU A 146 8.60 6.95 9.30
N LEU A 147 7.38 6.49 9.57
CA LEU A 147 6.93 5.15 9.26
C LEU A 147 7.11 4.83 7.77
N LEU A 148 6.60 5.69 6.90
CA LEU A 148 6.72 5.54 5.45
C LEU A 148 8.18 5.49 4.99
N SER A 149 9.04 6.34 5.55
CA SER A 149 10.47 6.37 5.26
C SER A 149 11.15 5.06 5.68
N ARG A 150 10.79 4.52 6.84
CA ARG A 150 11.28 3.23 7.33
C ARG A 150 10.90 2.08 6.39
N TYR A 151 9.65 2.01 5.98
CA TYR A 151 9.18 0.93 5.09
C TYR A 151 9.69 1.07 3.66
N ARG A 152 9.88 2.28 3.14
CA ARG A 152 10.58 2.51 1.85
C ARG A 152 12.02 2.00 1.90
N ARG A 153 12.72 2.23 3.01
CA ARG A 153 14.08 1.72 3.21
C ARG A 153 14.12 0.20 3.30
N LYS A 154 13.19 -0.42 4.04
CA LYS A 154 13.06 -1.89 4.09
C LYS A 154 12.85 -2.49 2.70
N LEU A 155 11.98 -1.90 1.88
CA LEU A 155 11.76 -2.35 0.51
C LEU A 155 13.03 -2.24 -0.33
N SER A 156 13.73 -1.11 -0.28
CA SER A 156 14.99 -0.91 -1.00
C SER A 156 16.03 -1.97 -0.62
N MET A 157 16.15 -2.28 0.66
CA MET A 157 17.08 -3.32 1.15
C MET A 157 16.67 -4.73 0.69
N ALA A 158 15.38 -5.03 0.63
CA ALA A 158 14.87 -6.32 0.17
C ALA A 158 15.04 -6.52 -1.35
N LEU A 159 15.11 -5.44 -2.13
CA LEU A 159 15.29 -5.48 -3.58
C LEU A 159 16.76 -5.60 -4.02
N ASN A 160 17.70 -5.24 -3.16
CA ASN A 160 19.13 -5.37 -3.41
C ASN A 160 19.63 -6.78 -3.02
#